data_379b0703fc2292f2c8e965bb8ce7fa0b
#
_entry.id   379b0703fc2292f2c8e965bb8ce7fa0b
#
_cell.length_a   1.000
_cell.length_b   1.000
_cell.length_c   1.000
_cell.angle_alpha   90.00
_cell.angle_beta   90.00
_cell.angle_gamma   90.00
#
_symmetry.space_group_name_H-M   'P 1'
#
loop_
_entity.id
_entity.type
_entity.pdbx_description
1 polymer ?
#
loop_
_entity_poly.entity_id
_entity_poly.type
_entity_poly.pdbx_seq_one_letter_code
_entity_poly.pdbx_strand_id
1 'polypeptide(L)'
;MNIMVTVNAMGDNCPIPVIKTKKAMQALTGPETIEVLVDNEIAVQNVTKLAKEQGGEVSSEKLGEKEYKVTIKMQGVPAADVEVVCTPDQKGDLIVVVSSDRMGTGNDELGKVLIKGFIYAVTQLDTLPKKMLFYNGGATLTTEGSDSIEDLKSLEAQGVEILTCGTCLDYYHLKDKLVVGGVTN
;
A
#
# COMPACT_ATOMS: atom_id res chain seq x y z
N MET A 1 15.21 -25.43 -22.96
CA MET A 1 15.74 -25.10 -21.62
C MET A 1 14.64 -24.33 -20.91
N ASN A 2 14.09 -24.86 -19.80
CA ASN A 2 13.16 -24.07 -19.00
C ASN A 2 13.96 -22.98 -18.29
N ILE A 3 13.77 -21.74 -18.69
CA ILE A 3 14.37 -20.60 -18.00
C ILE A 3 13.51 -20.36 -16.75
N MET A 4 14.14 -20.25 -15.60
CA MET A 4 13.50 -19.97 -14.34
C MET A 4 13.84 -18.54 -13.91
N VAL A 5 12.81 -17.72 -13.75
CA VAL A 5 12.95 -16.32 -13.33
C VAL A 5 12.57 -16.21 -11.85
N THR A 6 13.46 -15.69 -11.01
CA THR A 6 13.17 -15.50 -9.59
C THR A 6 12.85 -14.04 -9.30
N VAL A 7 11.70 -13.78 -8.67
CA VAL A 7 11.25 -12.48 -8.21
C VAL A 7 11.33 -12.44 -6.69
N ASN A 8 12.26 -11.66 -6.15
CA ASN A 8 12.32 -11.43 -4.72
C ASN A 8 11.43 -10.23 -4.34
N ALA A 9 10.39 -10.52 -3.56
CA ALA A 9 9.44 -9.55 -3.02
C ALA A 9 9.29 -9.72 -1.49
N MET A 10 10.33 -10.25 -0.84
CA MET A 10 10.42 -10.30 0.62
C MET A 10 10.53 -8.90 1.20
N GLY A 11 9.72 -8.59 2.21
CA GLY A 11 9.66 -7.25 2.83
C GLY A 11 8.92 -6.19 2.02
N ASP A 12 8.37 -6.56 0.86
CA ASP A 12 7.57 -5.64 0.04
C ASP A 12 6.10 -5.69 0.46
N ASN A 13 5.51 -4.53 0.70
CA ASN A 13 4.06 -4.42 0.94
C ASN A 13 3.27 -4.39 -0.37
N CYS A 14 2.00 -4.81 -0.31
CA CYS A 14 1.08 -4.69 -1.45
C CYS A 14 0.98 -3.20 -1.90
N PRO A 15 1.01 -2.91 -3.23
CA PRO A 15 0.91 -3.85 -4.35
C PRO A 15 2.26 -4.29 -4.96
N ILE A 16 3.40 -4.02 -4.29
CA ILE A 16 4.74 -4.20 -4.89
C ILE A 16 5.02 -5.64 -5.34
N PRO A 17 4.71 -6.72 -4.55
CA PRO A 17 4.91 -8.09 -4.99
C PRO A 17 4.17 -8.40 -6.31
N VAL A 18 2.94 -7.91 -6.42
CA VAL A 18 2.09 -8.10 -7.61
C VAL A 18 2.65 -7.35 -8.82
N ILE A 19 3.11 -6.10 -8.64
CA ILE A 19 3.73 -5.29 -9.71
C ILE A 19 5.01 -5.94 -10.19
N LYS A 20 5.88 -6.40 -9.29
CA LYS A 20 7.13 -7.11 -9.64
C LYS A 20 6.83 -8.39 -10.42
N THR A 21 5.85 -9.17 -9.97
CA THR A 21 5.42 -10.40 -10.66
C THR A 21 4.84 -10.09 -12.02
N LYS A 22 3.97 -9.08 -12.17
CA LYS A 22 3.41 -8.65 -13.46
C LYS A 22 4.50 -8.27 -14.45
N LYS A 23 5.49 -7.48 -14.01
CA LYS A 23 6.64 -7.11 -14.85
C LYS A 23 7.47 -8.33 -15.29
N ALA A 24 7.72 -9.28 -14.38
CA ALA A 24 8.42 -10.50 -14.72
C ALA A 24 7.64 -11.33 -15.74
N MET A 25 6.31 -11.45 -15.59
CA MET A 25 5.44 -12.14 -16.55
C MET A 25 5.44 -11.47 -17.93
N GLN A 26 5.41 -10.13 -17.99
CA GLN A 26 5.44 -9.36 -19.23
C GLN A 26 6.78 -9.44 -19.96
N ALA A 27 7.85 -9.74 -19.25
CA ALA A 27 9.19 -9.92 -19.84
C ALA A 27 9.40 -11.32 -20.45
N LEU A 28 8.46 -12.26 -20.25
CA LEU A 28 8.56 -13.61 -20.81
C LEU A 28 8.39 -13.59 -22.33
N THR A 29 9.21 -14.35 -22.99
CA THR A 29 9.15 -14.51 -24.45
C THR A 29 8.59 -15.85 -24.90
N GLY A 30 8.30 -16.77 -23.94
CA GLY A 30 7.81 -18.11 -24.21
C GLY A 30 7.36 -18.84 -22.93
N PRO A 31 7.20 -20.17 -22.99
CA PRO A 31 6.84 -20.98 -21.83
C PRO A 31 7.98 -20.98 -20.80
N GLU A 32 7.76 -20.37 -19.64
CA GLU A 32 8.77 -20.21 -18.60
C GLU A 32 8.14 -20.35 -17.20
N THR A 33 9.00 -20.58 -16.20
CA THR A 33 8.59 -20.67 -14.80
C THR A 33 9.09 -19.47 -14.02
N ILE A 34 8.21 -18.81 -13.27
CA ILE A 34 8.55 -17.71 -12.37
C ILE A 34 8.42 -18.22 -10.95
N GLU A 35 9.42 -18.01 -10.12
CA GLU A 35 9.36 -18.18 -8.67
C GLU A 35 9.30 -16.82 -7.99
N VAL A 36 8.28 -16.60 -7.16
CA VAL A 36 8.08 -15.37 -6.40
C VAL A 36 8.24 -15.68 -4.91
N LEU A 37 9.16 -14.98 -4.25
CA LEU A 37 9.36 -15.07 -2.80
C LEU A 37 8.64 -13.90 -2.14
N VAL A 38 7.79 -14.19 -1.15
CA VAL A 38 7.02 -13.22 -0.37
C VAL A 38 7.01 -13.61 1.11
N ASP A 39 6.70 -12.67 1.98
CA ASP A 39 6.77 -12.84 3.45
C ASP A 39 5.42 -12.99 4.14
N ASN A 40 4.31 -12.89 3.41
CA ASN A 40 2.97 -13.00 3.98
C ASN A 40 1.97 -13.74 3.08
N GLU A 41 0.92 -14.31 3.69
CA GLU A 41 -0.08 -15.12 3.00
C GLU A 41 -0.95 -14.31 2.04
N ILE A 42 -1.15 -13.00 2.30
CA ILE A 42 -1.97 -12.16 1.44
C ILE A 42 -1.22 -11.85 0.13
N ALA A 43 0.10 -11.63 0.22
CA ALA A 43 0.92 -11.51 -0.98
C ALA A 43 0.89 -12.80 -1.81
N VAL A 44 0.91 -13.99 -1.18
CA VAL A 44 0.69 -15.28 -1.87
C VAL A 44 -0.65 -15.30 -2.60
N GLN A 45 -1.74 -14.89 -1.94
CA GLN A 45 -3.08 -14.87 -2.54
C GLN A 45 -3.16 -13.91 -3.73
N ASN A 46 -2.62 -12.68 -3.57
CA ASN A 46 -2.63 -11.65 -4.61
C ASN A 46 -1.81 -12.06 -5.84
N VAL A 47 -0.61 -12.59 -5.63
CA VAL A 47 0.25 -13.12 -6.70
C VAL A 47 -0.40 -14.31 -7.39
N THR A 48 -1.02 -15.20 -6.62
CA THR A 48 -1.75 -16.37 -7.17
C THR A 48 -2.93 -15.93 -8.03
N LYS A 49 -3.70 -14.93 -7.58
CA LYS A 49 -4.83 -14.38 -8.33
C LYS A 49 -4.38 -13.79 -9.65
N LEU A 50 -3.36 -12.89 -9.60
CA LEU A 50 -2.78 -12.32 -10.81
C LEU A 50 -2.36 -13.41 -11.81
N ALA A 51 -1.61 -14.41 -11.34
CA ALA A 51 -1.07 -15.43 -12.22
C ALA A 51 -2.16 -16.30 -12.89
N LYS A 52 -3.22 -16.64 -12.13
CA LYS A 52 -4.37 -17.36 -12.67
C LYS A 52 -5.14 -16.54 -13.72
N GLU A 53 -5.33 -15.24 -13.47
CA GLU A 53 -5.97 -14.31 -14.42
C GLU A 53 -5.17 -14.17 -15.72
N GLN A 54 -3.85 -14.34 -15.64
CA GLN A 54 -2.95 -14.36 -16.80
C GLN A 54 -2.78 -15.75 -17.46
N GLY A 55 -3.57 -16.76 -17.02
CA GLY A 55 -3.54 -18.11 -17.56
C GLY A 55 -2.37 -18.98 -17.10
N GLY A 56 -1.71 -18.59 -15.99
CA GLY A 56 -0.64 -19.36 -15.38
C GLY A 56 -1.13 -20.48 -14.46
N GLU A 57 -0.41 -21.60 -14.47
CA GLU A 57 -0.55 -22.64 -13.43
C GLU A 57 0.25 -22.24 -12.20
N VAL A 58 -0.40 -22.20 -11.02
CA VAL A 58 0.21 -21.68 -9.78
C VAL A 58 0.22 -22.73 -8.70
N SER A 59 1.37 -22.88 -8.06
CA SER A 59 1.53 -23.60 -6.81
C SER A 59 2.24 -22.71 -5.79
N SER A 60 1.94 -22.89 -4.51
CA SER A 60 2.61 -22.15 -3.44
C SER A 60 3.05 -23.12 -2.34
N GLU A 61 4.18 -22.82 -1.73
CA GLU A 61 4.70 -23.55 -0.58
C GLU A 61 5.20 -22.58 0.49
N LYS A 62 5.04 -22.98 1.74
CA LYS A 62 5.57 -22.27 2.89
C LYS A 62 6.96 -22.79 3.21
N LEU A 63 7.98 -21.95 3.11
CA LEU A 63 9.37 -22.30 3.37
C LEU A 63 9.77 -22.05 4.83
N GLY A 64 9.13 -21.07 5.48
CA GLY A 64 9.43 -20.67 6.85
C GLY A 64 8.25 -19.98 7.52
N GLU A 65 8.46 -19.44 8.71
CA GLU A 65 7.40 -18.78 9.49
C GLU A 65 6.82 -17.54 8.78
N LYS A 66 7.68 -16.77 8.11
CA LYS A 66 7.33 -15.60 7.27
C LYS A 66 8.03 -15.71 5.91
N GLU A 67 8.01 -16.88 5.30
CA GLU A 67 8.67 -17.10 4.01
C GLU A 67 7.83 -18.06 3.17
N TYR A 68 7.37 -17.56 2.04
CA TYR A 68 6.52 -18.28 1.10
C TYR A 68 7.12 -18.18 -0.30
N LYS A 69 6.99 -19.27 -1.05
CA LYS A 69 7.36 -19.32 -2.47
C LYS A 69 6.11 -19.61 -3.30
N VAL A 70 5.87 -18.78 -4.29
CA VAL A 70 4.83 -18.98 -5.30
C VAL A 70 5.50 -19.34 -6.62
N THR A 71 5.21 -20.51 -7.14
CA THR A 71 5.74 -20.99 -8.43
C THR A 71 4.65 -20.85 -9.49
N ILE A 72 4.94 -20.12 -10.54
CA ILE A 72 4.03 -19.80 -11.65
C ILE A 72 4.59 -20.39 -12.94
N LYS A 73 3.85 -21.28 -13.57
CA LYS A 73 4.19 -21.83 -14.88
C LYS A 73 3.35 -21.16 -15.95
N MET A 74 3.98 -20.40 -16.82
CA MET A 74 3.35 -19.77 -17.98
C MET A 74 3.53 -20.62 -19.23
N GLN A 75 2.42 -20.85 -19.95
CA GLN A 75 2.45 -21.62 -21.21
C GLN A 75 2.60 -20.74 -22.46
N GLY A 76 2.63 -19.41 -22.27
CA GLY A 76 2.75 -18.43 -23.36
C GLY A 76 2.92 -17.01 -22.85
N VAL A 77 2.91 -16.05 -23.79
CA VAL A 77 2.96 -14.62 -23.45
C VAL A 77 1.64 -14.22 -22.77
N PRO A 78 1.69 -13.54 -21.62
CA PRO A 78 0.47 -13.14 -20.90
C PRO A 78 -0.42 -12.22 -21.75
N ALA A 79 -1.73 -12.33 -21.58
CA ALA A 79 -2.68 -11.41 -22.20
C ALA A 79 -2.41 -9.96 -21.76
N ALA A 80 -2.42 -9.04 -22.72
CA ALA A 80 -2.20 -7.63 -22.44
C ALA A 80 -3.31 -7.08 -21.53
N ASP A 81 -2.93 -6.27 -20.55
CA ASP A 81 -3.79 -5.42 -19.71
C ASP A 81 -4.93 -6.09 -18.94
N VAL A 82 -4.57 -6.93 -17.97
CA VAL A 82 -5.48 -7.26 -16.87
C VAL A 82 -5.28 -6.23 -15.75
N GLU A 83 -6.35 -5.53 -15.39
CA GLU A 83 -6.38 -4.65 -14.24
C GLU A 83 -6.25 -5.49 -12.96
N VAL A 84 -5.14 -5.34 -12.25
CA VAL A 84 -4.87 -6.15 -11.07
C VAL A 84 -5.60 -5.56 -9.88
N VAL A 85 -6.73 -6.14 -9.52
CA VAL A 85 -7.40 -5.83 -8.26
C VAL A 85 -6.70 -6.63 -7.15
N CYS A 86 -5.74 -5.99 -6.48
CA CYS A 86 -5.11 -6.56 -5.30
C CYS A 86 -6.09 -6.53 -4.12
N THR A 87 -6.17 -7.64 -3.38
CA THR A 87 -6.74 -7.58 -2.03
C THR A 87 -5.72 -6.88 -1.15
N PRO A 88 -6.06 -5.76 -0.48
CA PRO A 88 -5.13 -5.11 0.43
C PRO A 88 -4.63 -6.09 1.50
N ASP A 89 -3.36 -6.01 1.84
CA ASP A 89 -2.75 -6.82 2.92
C ASP A 89 -3.35 -6.51 4.30
N GLN A 90 -4.29 -5.59 4.33
CA GLN A 90 -4.85 -4.98 5.53
C GLN A 90 -6.33 -5.34 5.69
N LYS A 91 -6.62 -6.14 6.69
CA LYS A 91 -7.98 -6.56 7.07
C LYS A 91 -8.43 -5.86 8.35
N GLY A 92 -8.18 -4.57 8.48
CA GLY A 92 -8.68 -3.79 9.62
C GLY A 92 -9.97 -3.05 9.28
N ASP A 93 -10.92 -3.02 10.21
CA ASP A 93 -12.06 -2.09 10.17
C ASP A 93 -11.72 -0.77 10.88
N LEU A 94 -10.43 -0.56 11.16
CA LEU A 94 -9.93 0.64 11.82
C LEU A 94 -10.00 1.84 10.87
N ILE A 95 -10.57 2.92 11.35
CA ILE A 95 -10.53 4.23 10.72
C ILE A 95 -9.87 5.20 11.70
N VAL A 96 -8.88 5.95 11.23
CA VAL A 96 -8.23 7.00 12.00
C VAL A 96 -8.78 8.35 11.59
N VAL A 97 -9.20 9.15 12.57
CA VAL A 97 -9.77 10.49 12.35
C VAL A 97 -8.91 11.53 13.04
N VAL A 98 -8.42 12.50 12.28
CA VAL A 98 -7.50 13.55 12.76
C VAL A 98 -8.13 14.92 12.56
N SER A 99 -8.48 15.57 13.68
CA SER A 99 -9.19 16.86 13.70
C SER A 99 -8.29 18.07 13.93
N SER A 100 -7.00 17.87 14.24
CA SER A 100 -6.09 18.93 14.62
C SER A 100 -4.68 18.68 14.10
N ASP A 101 -3.93 19.75 13.89
CA ASP A 101 -2.50 19.74 13.59
C ASP A 101 -1.62 19.40 14.81
N ARG A 102 -2.25 19.17 15.96
CA ARG A 102 -1.60 18.86 17.24
C ARG A 102 -2.42 17.86 18.04
N MET A 103 -1.78 17.11 18.92
CA MET A 103 -2.43 16.14 19.79
C MET A 103 -2.50 16.67 21.22
N GLY A 104 -3.71 16.61 21.78
CA GLY A 104 -3.99 17.06 23.14
C GLY A 104 -4.18 18.58 23.28
N THR A 105 -4.54 19.00 24.50
CA THR A 105 -4.67 20.40 24.90
C THR A 105 -3.57 20.72 25.91
N GLY A 106 -2.81 21.79 25.67
CA GLY A 106 -1.67 22.15 26.52
C GLY A 106 -0.64 22.93 25.73
N ASN A 107 0.59 22.46 25.70
CA ASN A 107 1.64 23.09 24.92
C ASN A 107 1.52 22.72 23.43
N ASP A 108 1.43 23.72 22.57
CA ASP A 108 1.22 23.55 21.14
C ASP A 108 2.43 22.90 20.43
N GLU A 109 3.66 23.23 20.84
CA GLU A 109 4.87 22.64 20.24
C GLU A 109 4.98 21.16 20.56
N LEU A 110 4.70 20.78 21.79
CA LEU A 110 4.62 19.38 22.20
C LEU A 110 3.49 18.67 21.44
N GLY A 111 2.32 19.30 21.30
CA GLY A 111 1.19 18.75 20.55
C GLY A 111 1.53 18.44 19.10
N LYS A 112 2.33 19.27 18.43
CA LYS A 112 2.82 19.02 17.06
C LYS A 112 3.79 17.84 16.99
N VAL A 113 4.70 17.72 17.93
CA VAL A 113 5.60 16.56 18.03
C VAL A 113 4.81 15.27 18.24
N LEU A 114 3.79 15.32 19.10
CA LEU A 114 2.94 14.16 19.42
C LEU A 114 2.10 13.70 18.22
N ILE A 115 1.49 14.62 17.45
CA ILE A 115 0.69 14.22 16.27
C ILE A 115 1.57 13.62 15.17
N LYS A 116 2.77 14.16 14.96
CA LYS A 116 3.76 13.58 14.05
C LYS A 116 4.14 12.17 14.49
N GLY A 117 4.48 12.00 15.77
CA GLY A 117 4.81 10.69 16.35
C GLY A 117 3.64 9.70 16.25
N PHE A 118 2.40 10.17 16.41
CA PHE A 118 1.21 9.34 16.23
C PHE A 118 1.06 8.84 14.78
N ILE A 119 1.20 9.73 13.78
CA ILE A 119 1.11 9.34 12.37
C ILE A 119 2.21 8.33 12.02
N TYR A 120 3.44 8.57 12.49
CA TYR A 120 4.52 7.61 12.34
C TYR A 120 4.19 6.26 13.01
N ALA A 121 3.65 6.25 14.23
CA ALA A 121 3.26 5.02 14.91
C ALA A 121 2.19 4.24 14.14
N VAL A 122 1.27 4.92 13.44
CA VAL A 122 0.29 4.28 12.55
C VAL A 122 0.98 3.52 11.41
N THR A 123 2.10 4.02 10.88
CA THR A 123 2.87 3.31 9.83
C THR A 123 3.50 2.02 10.33
N GLN A 124 3.64 1.84 11.65
CA GLN A 124 4.28 0.70 12.29
C GLN A 124 3.27 -0.36 12.80
N LEU A 125 1.98 -0.17 12.55
CA LEU A 125 0.95 -1.13 12.95
C LEU A 125 1.03 -2.40 12.09
N ASP A 126 0.87 -3.57 12.72
CA ASP A 126 0.75 -4.85 12.01
C ASP A 126 -0.48 -4.89 11.08
N THR A 127 -1.54 -4.17 11.45
CA THR A 127 -2.75 -3.98 10.65
C THR A 127 -3.01 -2.50 10.50
N LEU A 128 -2.82 -1.98 9.29
CA LEU A 128 -3.03 -0.57 9.00
C LEU A 128 -4.53 -0.21 8.96
N PRO A 129 -4.90 1.05 9.21
CA PRO A 129 -6.28 1.49 9.05
C PRO A 129 -6.71 1.43 7.58
N LYS A 130 -8.00 1.19 7.34
CA LYS A 130 -8.58 1.28 5.99
C LYS A 130 -8.55 2.70 5.45
N LYS A 131 -8.81 3.67 6.34
CA LYS A 131 -8.93 5.09 5.98
C LYS A 131 -8.36 5.97 7.07
N MET A 132 -7.82 7.10 6.66
CA MET A 132 -7.53 8.23 7.53
C MET A 132 -8.29 9.47 7.05
N LEU A 133 -9.04 10.10 7.96
CA LEU A 133 -9.87 11.26 7.67
C LEU A 133 -9.28 12.48 8.36
N PHE A 134 -9.02 13.53 7.60
CA PHE A 134 -8.43 14.78 8.09
C PHE A 134 -9.43 15.92 7.95
N TYR A 135 -9.75 16.60 9.05
CA TYR A 135 -10.67 17.73 9.03
C TYR A 135 -10.24 18.82 10.02
N ASN A 136 -10.87 20.00 9.93
CA ASN A 136 -10.51 21.18 10.72
C ASN A 136 -8.99 21.44 10.64
N GLY A 137 -8.28 21.73 11.73
CA GLY A 137 -6.83 21.93 11.75
C GLY A 137 -6.04 20.71 11.25
N GLY A 138 -6.57 19.50 11.34
CA GLY A 138 -5.97 18.28 10.79
C GLY A 138 -5.78 18.32 9.27
N ALA A 139 -6.57 19.11 8.54
CA ALA A 139 -6.41 19.27 7.10
C ALA A 139 -5.02 19.82 6.69
N THR A 140 -4.35 20.56 7.57
CA THR A 140 -2.99 21.07 7.31
C THR A 140 -1.92 19.95 7.25
N LEU A 141 -2.19 18.79 7.86
CA LEU A 141 -1.25 17.68 7.89
C LEU A 141 -1.08 16.98 6.53
N THR A 142 -2.05 17.13 5.63
CA THR A 142 -2.03 16.54 4.29
C THR A 142 -1.56 17.51 3.20
N THR A 143 -1.17 18.73 3.59
CA THR A 143 -0.81 19.82 2.67
C THR A 143 0.68 20.15 2.74
N GLU A 144 1.16 20.92 1.78
CA GLU A 144 2.54 21.41 1.71
C GLU A 144 3.00 22.02 3.03
N GLY A 145 4.24 21.68 3.42
CA GLY A 145 4.86 22.16 4.65
C GLY A 145 4.58 21.34 5.90
N SER A 146 3.79 20.27 5.81
CA SER A 146 3.58 19.33 6.90
C SER A 146 4.76 18.34 7.03
N ASP A 147 5.25 18.15 8.25
CA ASP A 147 6.30 17.18 8.57
C ASP A 147 5.83 15.71 8.49
N SER A 148 4.53 15.47 8.31
CA SER A 148 3.92 14.13 8.25
C SER A 148 3.70 13.61 6.82
N ILE A 149 4.06 14.38 5.79
CA ILE A 149 3.76 14.05 4.39
C ILE A 149 4.37 12.71 3.97
N GLU A 150 5.62 12.45 4.31
CA GLU A 150 6.30 11.22 3.89
C GLU A 150 5.68 9.98 4.56
N ASP A 151 5.30 10.09 5.83
CA ASP A 151 4.61 9.01 6.55
C ASP A 151 3.21 8.75 5.94
N LEU A 152 2.47 9.82 5.61
CA LEU A 152 1.15 9.71 4.99
C LEU A 152 1.23 9.13 3.58
N LYS A 153 2.21 9.53 2.76
CA LYS A 153 2.46 8.91 1.45
C LYS A 153 2.83 7.44 1.56
N SER A 154 3.60 7.07 2.58
CA SER A 154 3.92 5.68 2.86
C SER A 154 2.67 4.86 3.18
N LEU A 155 1.75 5.41 3.99
CA LEU A 155 0.46 4.78 4.30
C LEU A 155 -0.43 4.67 3.06
N GLU A 156 -0.51 5.71 2.25
CA GLU A 156 -1.27 5.71 0.99
C GLU A 156 -0.73 4.66 0.01
N ALA A 157 0.60 4.57 -0.13
CA ALA A 157 1.26 3.55 -0.96
C ALA A 157 0.99 2.11 -0.49
N GLN A 158 0.68 1.93 0.80
CA GLN A 158 0.30 0.67 1.41
C GLN A 158 -1.23 0.42 1.36
N GLY A 159 -2.00 1.27 0.68
CA GLY A 159 -3.43 1.10 0.45
C GLY A 159 -4.34 1.72 1.51
N VAL A 160 -3.82 2.55 2.41
CA VAL A 160 -4.63 3.36 3.31
C VAL A 160 -5.26 4.51 2.53
N GLU A 161 -6.57 4.62 2.54
CA GLU A 161 -7.26 5.73 1.88
C GLU A 161 -7.14 7.00 2.74
N ILE A 162 -6.39 7.98 2.25
CA ILE A 162 -6.20 9.29 2.90
C ILE A 162 -7.22 10.26 2.34
N LEU A 163 -8.07 10.85 3.19
CA LEU A 163 -9.13 11.75 2.78
C LEU A 163 -9.11 13.02 3.62
N THR A 164 -9.17 14.17 2.95
CA THR A 164 -9.18 15.49 3.59
C THR A 164 -10.48 16.22 3.29
N CYS A 165 -11.07 16.82 4.33
CA CYS A 165 -12.31 17.58 4.23
C CYS A 165 -12.16 18.78 3.30
N GLY A 166 -12.94 18.80 2.20
CA GLY A 166 -12.91 19.87 1.20
C GLY A 166 -13.32 21.23 1.78
N THR A 167 -14.33 21.28 2.64
CA THR A 167 -14.74 22.52 3.34
C THR A 167 -13.60 23.08 4.18
N CYS A 168 -12.79 22.22 4.83
CA CYS A 168 -11.65 22.67 5.64
C CYS A 168 -10.52 23.19 4.75
N LEU A 169 -10.24 22.52 3.63
CA LEU A 169 -9.26 22.99 2.66
C LEU A 169 -9.63 24.35 2.09
N ASP A 170 -10.91 24.57 1.78
CA ASP A 170 -11.41 25.88 1.30
C ASP A 170 -11.29 26.95 2.38
N TYR A 171 -11.69 26.64 3.62
CA TYR A 171 -11.65 27.60 4.74
C TYR A 171 -10.23 28.08 5.07
N TYR A 172 -9.26 27.14 5.03
CA TYR A 172 -7.84 27.45 5.32
C TYR A 172 -7.05 27.88 4.08
N HIS A 173 -7.66 27.98 2.89
CA HIS A 173 -7.00 28.30 1.62
C HIS A 173 -5.87 27.32 1.27
N LEU A 174 -6.12 26.02 1.45
CA LEU A 174 -5.16 24.93 1.28
C LEU A 174 -5.48 24.01 0.10
N LYS A 175 -6.54 24.27 -0.66
CA LYS A 175 -7.00 23.37 -1.73
C LYS A 175 -5.93 23.07 -2.77
N ASP A 176 -5.19 24.10 -3.18
CA ASP A 176 -4.11 23.97 -4.16
C ASP A 176 -2.78 23.43 -3.54
N LYS A 177 -2.76 23.24 -2.23
CA LYS A 177 -1.60 22.75 -1.46
C LYS A 177 -1.74 21.31 -0.98
N LEU A 178 -2.81 20.63 -1.35
CA LEU A 178 -2.98 19.20 -1.01
C LEU A 178 -1.92 18.37 -1.75
N VAL A 179 -1.12 17.58 -1.02
CA VAL A 179 0.00 16.79 -1.60
C VAL A 179 -0.12 15.30 -1.33
N VAL A 180 -1.07 14.87 -0.49
CA VAL A 180 -1.33 13.46 -0.22
C VAL A 180 -2.83 13.22 -0.01
N GLY A 181 -3.33 12.13 -0.55
CA GLY A 181 -4.73 11.74 -0.45
C GLY A 181 -5.68 12.48 -1.38
N GLY A 182 -6.97 12.24 -1.18
CA GLY A 182 -8.08 12.84 -1.90
C GLY A 182 -8.92 13.78 -1.05
N VAL A 183 -9.83 14.49 -1.72
CA VAL A 183 -10.80 15.39 -1.08
C VAL A 183 -12.10 14.64 -0.82
N THR A 184 -12.70 14.85 0.37
CA THR A 184 -14.03 14.33 0.73
C THR A 184 -14.86 15.38 1.45
N ASN A 185 -16.17 15.20 1.46
CA ASN A 185 -17.14 15.99 2.25
C ASN A 185 -18.10 15.07 2.98
#